data_2af976f9d11f365c9ef923eb864d2e53
#
_entry.id   2af976f9d11f365c9ef923eb864d2e53
#
_cell.length_a   1.000
_cell.length_b   1.000
_cell.length_c   1.000
_cell.angle_alpha   90.00
_cell.angle_beta   90.00
_cell.angle_gamma   90.00
#
_symmetry.space_group_name_H-M   'P 1'
#
loop_
_entity.id
_entity.type
_entity.pdbx_description
1 polymer ?
#
loop_
_entity_poly.entity_id
_entity_poly.type
_entity_poly.pdbx_seq_one_letter_code
_entity_poly.pdbx_strand_id
1 'polypeptide(L)'
;MAKQIKYGDEARKLLENGVNVIADTVKITLGPKGRNVVLDKKYGAPLITNDGVTIAKEIELEDPFENMGAQLVKEVSTKTNDVAGDGTTTAMVLAQAIIREGLKNLAAGANPIILKKGISKAVDTAVEKVKSISKPVESKLAISQVASISAGDEKIGELIANAMEIVGKDGVITVEEGKSMTTELTTVDGMQFDRGYASAYMVTNTEKMEAVLDNPYILITDKKISALQEILPVIEPIAQQGARLLIIAEDVEGDALAALIVNKLKGVLNCVAVKAPGFGDRRKAMLEDIAILTGGTVISSDLGYEFKDVTPEMLGRAAQIKVDKDNTTIIDGRGDAEEIKARVASIKAQIAETSSDYDREKLQERLAKLAGGVAVINVGAATEVEMKEKKLRIEDALAATRAAVEEGIVPGGGVALLSSAPELAKLVKSLSGDERTGASIVLKAIEEPIRQIAVNAGVDGSVVVSTIKNSKKPNFGYDALKNHYTDMVESGIIDPTKVARSVLQNAASVAATLLTTESIVTDIPTPPAPPAGGAPDMGGMY
;
A
#
# COMPACT_ATOMS: atom_id res chain seq x y z
N MET A 1 -16.95 21.48 -22.05
CA MET A 1 -15.79 21.48 -22.96
C MET A 1 -16.08 20.56 -24.13
N ALA A 2 -15.57 20.87 -25.33
CA ALA A 2 -15.71 19.99 -26.50
C ALA A 2 -14.81 18.75 -26.30
N LYS A 3 -15.25 17.62 -26.85
CA LYS A 3 -14.55 16.34 -26.75
C LYS A 3 -13.94 15.95 -28.10
N GLN A 4 -12.80 15.30 -28.05
CA GLN A 4 -12.27 14.55 -29.19
C GLN A 4 -12.39 13.06 -28.91
N ILE A 5 -12.65 12.29 -29.97
CA ILE A 5 -12.97 10.87 -29.87
C ILE A 5 -12.13 10.12 -30.91
N LYS A 6 -11.56 8.98 -30.48
CA LYS A 6 -10.88 8.01 -31.33
C LYS A 6 -11.60 6.66 -31.27
N TYR A 7 -11.54 5.90 -32.34
CA TYR A 7 -12.27 4.63 -32.48
C TYR A 7 -11.37 3.50 -32.96
N GLY A 8 -11.80 2.28 -32.71
CA GLY A 8 -11.25 1.06 -33.26
C GLY A 8 -9.75 0.88 -33.00
N ASP A 9 -9.02 0.50 -34.03
CA ASP A 9 -7.59 0.21 -33.95
C ASP A 9 -6.73 1.41 -33.59
N GLU A 10 -7.13 2.63 -34.01
CA GLU A 10 -6.43 3.85 -33.63
C GLU A 10 -6.50 4.08 -32.12
N ALA A 11 -7.70 3.92 -31.53
CA ALA A 11 -7.91 4.05 -30.09
C ALA A 11 -7.08 3.02 -29.32
N ARG A 12 -7.14 1.76 -29.73
CA ARG A 12 -6.39 0.66 -29.09
C ARG A 12 -4.88 0.86 -29.17
N LYS A 13 -4.36 1.34 -30.29
CA LYS A 13 -2.93 1.59 -30.48
C LYS A 13 -2.42 2.71 -29.56
N LEU A 14 -3.18 3.80 -29.41
CA LEU A 14 -2.82 4.90 -28.50
C LEU A 14 -2.82 4.41 -27.03
N LEU A 15 -3.80 3.62 -26.62
CA LEU A 15 -3.82 3.01 -25.29
C LEU A 15 -2.60 2.08 -25.09
N GLU A 16 -2.27 1.23 -26.09
CA GLU A 16 -1.11 0.33 -26.05
C GLU A 16 0.20 1.11 -25.89
N ASN A 17 0.37 2.21 -26.62
CA ASN A 17 1.55 3.06 -26.49
C ASN A 17 1.73 3.56 -25.05
N GLY A 18 0.66 4.10 -24.44
CA GLY A 18 0.69 4.54 -23.05
C GLY A 18 1.04 3.43 -22.04
N VAL A 19 0.45 2.25 -22.24
CA VAL A 19 0.78 1.04 -21.46
C VAL A 19 2.25 0.70 -21.59
N ASN A 20 2.79 0.71 -22.83
CA ASN A 20 4.18 0.35 -23.10
C ASN A 20 5.15 1.35 -22.46
N VAL A 21 4.90 2.65 -22.53
CA VAL A 21 5.78 3.65 -21.92
C VAL A 21 5.96 3.41 -20.43
N ILE A 22 4.85 3.19 -19.69
CA ILE A 22 4.93 2.91 -18.24
C ILE A 22 5.62 1.57 -17.98
N ALA A 23 5.13 0.49 -18.61
CA ALA A 23 5.64 -0.85 -18.34
C ALA A 23 7.12 -0.99 -18.72
N ASP A 24 7.56 -0.41 -19.84
CA ASP A 24 8.96 -0.45 -20.28
C ASP A 24 9.88 0.34 -19.36
N THR A 25 9.38 1.42 -18.76
CA THR A 25 10.14 2.22 -17.79
C THR A 25 10.32 1.46 -16.47
N VAL A 26 9.28 0.75 -15.99
CA VAL A 26 9.37 0.09 -14.68
C VAL A 26 9.97 -1.32 -14.75
N LYS A 27 9.80 -2.07 -15.86
CA LYS A 27 10.27 -3.47 -15.95
C LYS A 27 11.77 -3.65 -15.76
N ILE A 28 12.56 -2.59 -15.98
CA ILE A 28 14.03 -2.61 -15.78
C ILE A 28 14.42 -2.75 -14.31
N THR A 29 13.49 -2.47 -13.38
CA THR A 29 13.72 -2.58 -11.94
C THR A 29 13.49 -4.00 -11.41
N LEU A 30 12.89 -4.90 -12.21
CA LEU A 30 12.46 -6.22 -11.76
C LEU A 30 13.62 -7.18 -11.51
N GLY A 31 13.59 -7.83 -10.34
CA GLY A 31 14.52 -8.89 -9.95
C GLY A 31 15.83 -8.38 -9.33
N PRO A 32 16.70 -9.30 -8.86
CA PRO A 32 17.88 -8.97 -8.05
C PRO A 32 18.98 -8.19 -8.79
N LYS A 33 18.93 -8.16 -10.12
CA LYS A 33 19.80 -7.30 -10.97
C LYS A 33 19.02 -6.18 -11.66
N GLY A 34 17.82 -5.87 -11.14
CA GLY A 34 17.07 -4.69 -11.54
C GLY A 34 17.83 -3.41 -11.24
N ARG A 35 17.52 -2.36 -11.99
CA ARG A 35 18.19 -1.05 -11.90
C ARG A 35 17.20 -0.01 -11.40
N ASN A 36 17.73 1.03 -10.77
CA ASN A 36 16.93 2.16 -10.30
C ASN A 36 16.53 3.08 -11.44
N VAL A 37 15.42 3.79 -11.26
CA VAL A 37 14.97 4.90 -12.07
C VAL A 37 15.20 6.20 -11.30
N VAL A 38 15.60 7.25 -11.98
CA VAL A 38 15.76 8.59 -11.41
C VAL A 38 14.54 9.42 -11.78
N LEU A 39 13.84 9.93 -10.79
CA LEU A 39 12.65 10.76 -10.94
C LEU A 39 13.00 12.20 -10.58
N ASP A 40 12.71 13.14 -11.49
CA ASP A 40 12.86 14.56 -11.22
C ASP A 40 11.82 15.02 -10.19
N LYS A 41 12.21 15.92 -9.30
CA LYS A 41 11.31 16.55 -8.33
C LYS A 41 11.39 18.05 -8.51
N LYS A 42 10.24 18.72 -8.58
CA LYS A 42 10.16 20.19 -8.70
C LYS A 42 10.89 20.93 -7.59
N TYR A 43 11.00 20.30 -6.42
CA TYR A 43 11.69 20.82 -5.24
C TYR A 43 12.49 19.70 -4.57
N GLY A 44 13.74 19.99 -4.18
CA GLY A 44 14.62 19.03 -3.52
C GLY A 44 15.50 18.25 -4.49
N ALA A 45 16.10 17.17 -3.98
CA ALA A 45 16.92 16.26 -4.78
C ALA A 45 16.05 15.31 -5.61
N PRO A 46 16.53 14.86 -6.78
CA PRO A 46 15.87 13.80 -7.54
C PRO A 46 15.68 12.54 -6.69
N LEU A 47 14.56 11.84 -6.87
CA LEU A 47 14.30 10.57 -6.20
C LEU A 47 14.89 9.44 -7.02
N ILE A 48 15.72 8.60 -6.40
CA ILE A 48 16.23 7.36 -6.99
C ILE A 48 15.49 6.20 -6.35
N THR A 49 14.80 5.39 -7.16
CA THR A 49 13.98 4.29 -6.66
C THR A 49 13.88 3.15 -7.67
N ASN A 50 13.60 1.95 -7.17
CA ASN A 50 13.21 0.77 -7.95
C ASN A 50 11.76 0.35 -7.69
N ASP A 51 11.04 1.07 -6.83
CA ASP A 51 9.63 0.79 -6.58
C ASP A 51 8.75 1.16 -7.78
N GLY A 52 8.06 0.15 -8.32
CA GLY A 52 7.26 0.27 -9.53
C GLY A 52 6.06 1.21 -9.37
N VAL A 53 5.40 1.24 -8.21
CA VAL A 53 4.24 2.13 -8.01
C VAL A 53 4.66 3.59 -7.92
N THR A 54 5.75 3.89 -7.23
CA THR A 54 6.32 5.24 -7.14
C THR A 54 6.73 5.75 -8.53
N ILE A 55 7.43 4.92 -9.32
CA ILE A 55 7.83 5.29 -10.67
C ILE A 55 6.60 5.54 -11.55
N ALA A 56 5.63 4.63 -11.52
CA ALA A 56 4.44 4.75 -12.37
C ALA A 56 3.62 6.01 -12.05
N LYS A 57 3.47 6.38 -10.77
CA LYS A 57 2.72 7.58 -10.34
C LYS A 57 3.30 8.88 -10.89
N GLU A 58 4.60 8.99 -11.05
CA GLU A 58 5.28 10.21 -11.51
C GLU A 58 5.21 10.42 -13.03
N ILE A 59 4.90 9.39 -13.81
CA ILE A 59 4.92 9.50 -15.28
C ILE A 59 3.56 9.99 -15.78
N GLU A 60 3.56 11.13 -16.46
CA GLU A 60 2.42 11.65 -17.21
C GLU A 60 2.81 11.86 -18.68
N LEU A 61 1.94 11.55 -19.62
CA LEU A 61 2.20 11.67 -21.04
C LEU A 61 1.50 12.90 -21.62
N GLU A 62 2.16 13.57 -22.55
CA GLU A 62 1.61 14.77 -23.20
C GLU A 62 0.36 14.47 -24.04
N ASP A 63 0.35 13.33 -24.75
CA ASP A 63 -0.83 12.91 -25.50
C ASP A 63 -1.89 12.38 -24.53
N PRO A 64 -3.06 13.03 -24.44
CA PRO A 64 -4.11 12.65 -23.50
C PRO A 64 -4.69 11.26 -23.78
N PHE A 65 -4.64 10.76 -25.02
CA PHE A 65 -5.10 9.43 -25.36
C PHE A 65 -4.10 8.35 -24.93
N GLU A 66 -2.80 8.57 -25.14
CA GLU A 66 -1.77 7.67 -24.63
C GLU A 66 -1.74 7.70 -23.11
N ASN A 67 -1.94 8.89 -22.51
CA ASN A 67 -2.00 9.03 -21.06
C ASN A 67 -3.13 8.21 -20.42
N MET A 68 -4.27 7.99 -21.10
CA MET A 68 -5.31 7.07 -20.61
C MET A 68 -4.78 5.63 -20.49
N GLY A 69 -3.99 5.15 -21.45
CA GLY A 69 -3.34 3.84 -21.38
C GLY A 69 -2.36 3.75 -20.22
N ALA A 70 -1.56 4.80 -20.02
CA ALA A 70 -0.67 4.95 -18.88
C ALA A 70 -1.43 4.88 -17.54
N GLN A 71 -2.54 5.63 -17.39
CA GLN A 71 -3.36 5.63 -16.19
C GLN A 71 -3.95 4.26 -15.87
N LEU A 72 -4.35 3.48 -16.87
CA LEU A 72 -4.87 2.11 -16.67
C LEU A 72 -3.79 1.18 -16.06
N VAL A 73 -2.53 1.29 -16.50
CA VAL A 73 -1.44 0.49 -15.94
C VAL A 73 -1.02 1.01 -14.55
N LYS A 74 -1.10 2.31 -14.31
CA LYS A 74 -0.93 2.88 -12.96
C LYS A 74 -1.96 2.30 -11.99
N GLU A 75 -3.22 2.14 -12.42
CA GLU A 75 -4.26 1.52 -11.60
C GLU A 75 -3.91 0.08 -11.23
N VAL A 76 -3.34 -0.73 -12.16
CA VAL A 76 -2.85 -2.09 -11.85
C VAL A 76 -1.82 -2.06 -10.72
N SER A 77 -0.85 -1.16 -10.82
CA SER A 77 0.22 -1.02 -9.83
C SER A 77 -0.34 -0.58 -8.46
N THR A 78 -1.18 0.45 -8.44
CA THR A 78 -1.78 0.99 -7.22
C THR A 78 -2.64 -0.05 -6.52
N LYS A 79 -3.52 -0.76 -7.25
CA LYS A 79 -4.36 -1.83 -6.66
C LYS A 79 -3.53 -3.00 -6.12
N THR A 80 -2.42 -3.33 -6.77
CA THR A 80 -1.52 -4.37 -6.29
C THR A 80 -0.84 -3.93 -5.00
N ASN A 81 -0.38 -2.68 -4.94
CA ASN A 81 0.18 -2.11 -3.73
C ASN A 81 -0.82 -2.10 -2.57
N ASP A 82 -2.05 -1.64 -2.82
CA ASP A 82 -3.11 -1.56 -1.79
C ASP A 82 -3.47 -2.93 -1.19
N VAL A 83 -3.43 -4.00 -2.01
CA VAL A 83 -3.82 -5.36 -1.58
C VAL A 83 -2.68 -6.14 -0.97
N ALA A 84 -1.49 -6.05 -1.55
CA ALA A 84 -0.37 -6.94 -1.25
C ALA A 84 0.91 -6.20 -0.82
N GLY A 85 1.00 -4.89 -1.03
CA GLY A 85 2.13 -4.04 -0.67
C GLY A 85 3.43 -4.30 -1.43
N ASP A 86 3.42 -5.27 -2.36
CA ASP A 86 4.57 -5.66 -3.19
C ASP A 86 4.08 -6.21 -4.53
N GLY A 87 5.01 -6.47 -5.47
CA GLY A 87 4.73 -7.05 -6.79
C GLY A 87 4.19 -6.05 -7.82
N THR A 88 4.27 -4.76 -7.56
CA THR A 88 3.74 -3.69 -8.41
C THR A 88 4.33 -3.72 -9.82
N THR A 89 5.64 -3.90 -9.95
CA THR A 89 6.34 -4.05 -11.24
C THR A 89 5.92 -5.32 -11.97
N THR A 90 5.82 -6.44 -11.27
CA THR A 90 5.38 -7.73 -11.87
C THR A 90 3.97 -7.63 -12.44
N ALA A 91 3.07 -6.93 -11.73
CA ALA A 91 1.70 -6.72 -12.18
C ALA A 91 1.64 -5.91 -13.50
N MET A 92 2.47 -4.87 -13.63
CA MET A 92 2.55 -4.06 -14.85
C MET A 92 3.13 -4.86 -16.02
N VAL A 93 4.16 -5.68 -15.79
CA VAL A 93 4.73 -6.57 -16.81
C VAL A 93 3.69 -7.58 -17.31
N LEU A 94 2.92 -8.17 -16.41
CA LEU A 94 1.84 -9.08 -16.77
C LEU A 94 0.72 -8.37 -17.53
N ALA A 95 0.31 -7.17 -17.11
CA ALA A 95 -0.70 -6.38 -17.80
C ALA A 95 -0.27 -6.05 -19.23
N GLN A 96 0.97 -5.57 -19.41
CA GLN A 96 1.54 -5.31 -20.74
C GLN A 96 1.51 -6.58 -21.61
N ALA A 97 1.93 -7.71 -21.07
CA ALA A 97 1.96 -8.97 -21.81
C ALA A 97 0.56 -9.42 -22.26
N ILE A 98 -0.43 -9.36 -21.38
CA ILE A 98 -1.82 -9.74 -21.68
C ILE A 98 -2.42 -8.78 -22.72
N ILE A 99 -2.20 -7.46 -22.57
CA ILE A 99 -2.70 -6.44 -23.51
C ILE A 99 -2.07 -6.66 -24.89
N ARG A 100 -0.74 -6.77 -24.98
CA ARG A 100 -0.02 -6.96 -26.24
C ARG A 100 -0.45 -8.23 -26.99
N GLU A 101 -0.58 -9.36 -26.29
CA GLU A 101 -1.06 -10.60 -26.91
C GLU A 101 -2.55 -10.54 -27.24
N GLY A 102 -3.35 -9.86 -26.40
CA GLY A 102 -4.77 -9.64 -26.65
C GLY A 102 -5.04 -8.81 -27.90
N LEU A 103 -4.35 -7.67 -28.05
CA LEU A 103 -4.51 -6.77 -29.20
C LEU A 103 -4.13 -7.44 -30.52
N LYS A 104 -3.10 -8.30 -30.55
CA LYS A 104 -2.78 -9.11 -31.74
C LYS A 104 -3.94 -10.01 -32.17
N ASN A 105 -4.63 -10.62 -31.22
CA ASN A 105 -5.76 -11.50 -31.52
C ASN A 105 -7.03 -10.72 -31.89
N LEU A 106 -7.24 -9.53 -31.30
CA LEU A 106 -8.33 -8.62 -31.71
C LEU A 106 -8.14 -8.15 -33.15
N ALA A 107 -6.92 -7.75 -33.54
CA ALA A 107 -6.59 -7.39 -34.91
C ALA A 107 -6.81 -8.57 -35.90
N ALA A 108 -6.70 -9.81 -35.43
CA ALA A 108 -7.03 -11.02 -36.18
C ALA A 108 -8.55 -11.33 -36.21
N GLY A 109 -9.41 -10.50 -35.60
CA GLY A 109 -10.88 -10.63 -35.65
C GLY A 109 -11.49 -11.42 -34.49
N ALA A 110 -10.76 -11.67 -33.41
CA ALA A 110 -11.31 -12.33 -32.23
C ALA A 110 -12.34 -11.44 -31.51
N ASN A 111 -13.38 -12.05 -30.94
CA ASN A 111 -14.41 -11.33 -30.17
C ASN A 111 -13.89 -10.97 -28.77
N PRO A 112 -13.79 -9.66 -28.43
CA PRO A 112 -13.21 -9.21 -27.17
C PRO A 112 -13.95 -9.70 -25.92
N ILE A 113 -15.27 -9.84 -25.99
CA ILE A 113 -16.11 -10.29 -24.86
C ILE A 113 -15.87 -11.78 -24.58
N ILE A 114 -15.66 -12.58 -25.63
CA ILE A 114 -15.37 -14.01 -25.48
C ILE A 114 -13.91 -14.22 -25.04
N LEU A 115 -12.97 -13.43 -25.58
CA LEU A 115 -11.58 -13.38 -25.08
C LEU A 115 -11.52 -13.12 -23.60
N LYS A 116 -12.25 -12.09 -23.10
CA LYS A 116 -12.33 -11.77 -21.69
C LYS A 116 -12.77 -12.95 -20.83
N LYS A 117 -13.78 -13.73 -21.28
CA LYS A 117 -14.20 -14.94 -20.56
C LYS A 117 -13.09 -15.99 -20.48
N GLY A 118 -12.35 -16.20 -21.57
CA GLY A 118 -11.21 -17.11 -21.60
C GLY A 118 -10.07 -16.66 -20.67
N ILE A 119 -9.77 -15.36 -20.67
CA ILE A 119 -8.78 -14.76 -19.75
C ILE A 119 -9.19 -15.00 -18.30
N SER A 120 -10.45 -14.69 -17.92
CA SER A 120 -10.92 -14.90 -16.54
C SER A 120 -10.80 -16.34 -16.09
N LYS A 121 -11.27 -17.31 -16.89
CA LYS A 121 -11.12 -18.75 -16.55
C LYS A 121 -9.68 -19.17 -16.35
N ALA A 122 -8.78 -18.67 -17.18
CA ALA A 122 -7.36 -18.99 -17.07
C ALA A 122 -6.73 -18.39 -15.81
N VAL A 123 -7.11 -17.14 -15.47
CA VAL A 123 -6.65 -16.50 -14.23
C VAL A 123 -7.13 -17.27 -13.00
N ASP A 124 -8.41 -17.65 -12.95
CA ASP A 124 -8.95 -18.43 -11.83
C ASP A 124 -8.19 -19.76 -11.67
N THR A 125 -7.96 -20.50 -12.77
CA THR A 125 -7.18 -21.74 -12.77
C THR A 125 -5.75 -21.54 -12.29
N ALA A 126 -5.08 -20.47 -12.73
CA ALA A 126 -3.71 -20.17 -12.31
C ALA A 126 -3.65 -19.79 -10.83
N VAL A 127 -4.60 -18.98 -10.34
CA VAL A 127 -4.70 -18.59 -8.93
C VAL A 127 -4.97 -19.78 -8.02
N GLU A 128 -5.87 -20.69 -8.41
CA GLU A 128 -6.11 -21.94 -7.67
C GLU A 128 -4.83 -22.77 -7.57
N LYS A 129 -4.07 -22.87 -8.68
CA LYS A 129 -2.78 -23.58 -8.66
C LYS A 129 -1.78 -22.91 -7.74
N VAL A 130 -1.60 -21.58 -7.80
CA VAL A 130 -0.70 -20.83 -6.93
C VAL A 130 -1.07 -21.05 -5.46
N LYS A 131 -2.36 -20.96 -5.11
CA LYS A 131 -2.82 -21.25 -3.75
C LYS A 131 -2.56 -22.68 -3.32
N SER A 132 -2.70 -23.66 -4.23
CA SER A 132 -2.51 -25.08 -3.91
C SER A 132 -1.06 -25.46 -3.59
N ILE A 133 -0.08 -24.68 -4.02
CA ILE A 133 1.36 -24.90 -3.73
C ILE A 133 1.88 -24.03 -2.59
N SER A 134 1.01 -23.19 -2.02
CA SER A 134 1.36 -22.33 -0.89
C SER A 134 1.75 -23.14 0.35
N LYS A 135 2.78 -22.66 1.05
CA LYS A 135 3.22 -23.18 2.34
C LYS A 135 3.08 -22.13 3.42
N PRO A 136 2.56 -22.43 4.61
CA PRO A 136 2.44 -21.46 5.69
C PRO A 136 3.83 -20.99 6.17
N VAL A 137 3.91 -19.75 6.64
CA VAL A 137 5.11 -19.17 7.25
C VAL A 137 5.01 -19.31 8.76
N GLU A 138 5.80 -20.23 9.33
CA GLU A 138 5.76 -20.54 10.77
C GLU A 138 7.07 -20.19 11.50
N SER A 139 8.18 -20.07 10.77
CA SER A 139 9.50 -19.86 11.36
C SER A 139 10.02 -18.43 11.13
N LYS A 140 10.78 -17.92 12.11
CA LYS A 140 11.52 -16.67 12.01
C LYS A 140 12.44 -16.64 10.78
N LEU A 141 13.05 -17.79 10.44
CA LEU A 141 13.90 -17.91 9.26
C LEU A 141 13.12 -17.66 7.97
N ALA A 142 11.93 -18.23 7.83
CA ALA A 142 11.10 -18.00 6.65
C ALA A 142 10.65 -16.53 6.55
N ILE A 143 10.31 -15.89 7.66
CA ILE A 143 10.01 -14.46 7.73
C ILE A 143 11.23 -13.64 7.26
N SER A 144 12.42 -13.93 7.79
CA SER A 144 13.66 -13.25 7.39
C SER A 144 13.97 -13.43 5.91
N GLN A 145 13.77 -14.64 5.35
CA GLN A 145 13.97 -14.91 3.93
C GLN A 145 13.03 -14.08 3.03
N VAL A 146 11.72 -14.03 3.34
CA VAL A 146 10.77 -13.20 2.59
C VAL A 146 11.19 -11.74 2.62
N ALA A 147 11.48 -11.22 3.81
CA ALA A 147 11.89 -9.83 3.98
C ALA A 147 13.21 -9.51 3.26
N SER A 148 14.19 -10.43 3.31
CA SER A 148 15.48 -10.28 2.63
C SER A 148 15.35 -10.26 1.12
N ILE A 149 14.47 -11.09 0.54
CA ILE A 149 14.23 -11.12 -0.91
C ILE A 149 13.58 -9.81 -1.36
N SER A 150 12.56 -9.34 -0.66
CA SER A 150 11.87 -8.10 -1.00
C SER A 150 12.77 -6.87 -0.80
N ALA A 151 13.52 -6.82 0.31
CA ALA A 151 14.46 -5.74 0.59
C ALA A 151 15.75 -5.80 -0.26
N GLY A 152 16.10 -6.95 -0.82
CA GLY A 152 17.41 -7.16 -1.45
C GLY A 152 18.59 -7.07 -0.47
N ASP A 153 18.34 -7.22 0.85
CA ASP A 153 19.34 -7.07 1.93
C ASP A 153 19.01 -8.00 3.11
N GLU A 154 19.95 -8.92 3.43
CA GLU A 154 19.78 -9.90 4.50
C GLU A 154 19.66 -9.24 5.88
N LYS A 155 20.36 -8.13 6.13
CA LYS A 155 20.31 -7.42 7.42
C LYS A 155 18.94 -6.78 7.66
N ILE A 156 18.35 -6.22 6.62
CA ILE A 156 16.98 -5.68 6.68
C ILE A 156 15.99 -6.82 6.95
N GLY A 157 16.19 -7.97 6.30
CA GLY A 157 15.35 -9.15 6.54
C GLY A 157 15.40 -9.65 7.97
N GLU A 158 16.58 -9.74 8.57
CA GLU A 158 16.74 -10.11 9.98
C GLU A 158 16.09 -9.08 10.92
N LEU A 159 16.20 -7.80 10.61
CA LEU A 159 15.66 -6.71 11.41
C LEU A 159 14.14 -6.73 11.41
N ILE A 160 13.50 -6.98 10.26
CA ILE A 160 12.03 -7.17 10.13
C ILE A 160 11.58 -8.42 10.89
N ALA A 161 12.30 -9.55 10.76
CA ALA A 161 11.96 -10.76 11.48
C ALA A 161 12.08 -10.59 13.01
N ASN A 162 13.07 -9.84 13.49
CA ASN A 162 13.20 -9.48 14.91
C ASN A 162 12.05 -8.57 15.36
N ALA A 163 11.67 -7.58 14.56
CA ALA A 163 10.54 -6.71 14.85
C ALA A 163 9.25 -7.52 15.00
N MET A 164 8.96 -8.43 14.05
CA MET A 164 7.79 -9.29 14.11
C MET A 164 7.80 -10.28 15.29
N GLU A 165 8.97 -10.74 15.72
CA GLU A 165 9.09 -11.59 16.91
C GLU A 165 8.74 -10.83 18.20
N ILE A 166 9.14 -9.56 18.28
CA ILE A 166 8.88 -8.70 19.45
C ILE A 166 7.40 -8.35 19.56
N VAL A 167 6.80 -7.85 18.47
CA VAL A 167 5.41 -7.35 18.50
C VAL A 167 4.37 -8.41 18.15
N GLY A 168 4.79 -9.59 17.69
CA GLY A 168 3.90 -10.67 17.22
C GLY A 168 3.39 -10.47 15.80
N LYS A 169 2.61 -11.46 15.31
CA LYS A 169 2.13 -11.49 13.92
C LYS A 169 1.20 -10.32 13.57
N ASP A 170 0.39 -9.90 14.52
CA ASP A 170 -0.59 -8.81 14.37
C ASP A 170 -0.07 -7.49 14.96
N GLY A 171 1.19 -7.47 15.39
CA GLY A 171 1.81 -6.30 16.00
C GLY A 171 2.14 -5.19 15.00
N VAL A 172 2.24 -3.97 15.52
CA VAL A 172 2.49 -2.79 14.71
C VAL A 172 3.98 -2.58 14.52
N ILE A 173 4.40 -2.48 13.27
CA ILE A 173 5.77 -2.12 12.88
C ILE A 173 5.68 -0.89 11.99
N THR A 174 6.39 0.17 12.36
CA THR A 174 6.49 1.42 11.59
C THR A 174 7.92 1.65 11.11
N VAL A 175 8.07 2.39 10.03
CA VAL A 175 9.36 2.74 9.44
C VAL A 175 9.52 4.25 9.48
N GLU A 176 10.53 4.72 10.21
CA GLU A 176 10.78 6.13 10.44
C GLU A 176 12.16 6.55 9.91
N GLU A 177 12.29 7.84 9.62
CA GLU A 177 13.59 8.42 9.29
C GLU A 177 14.41 8.62 10.57
N GLY A 178 15.48 7.84 10.70
CA GLY A 178 16.42 7.95 11.83
C GLY A 178 17.38 9.12 11.66
N LYS A 179 17.97 9.54 12.78
CA LYS A 179 19.07 10.53 12.79
C LYS A 179 20.46 9.88 12.76
N SER A 180 20.51 8.57 12.90
CA SER A 180 21.73 7.76 12.89
C SER A 180 22.13 7.43 11.46
N MET A 181 23.40 7.07 11.25
CA MET A 181 23.86 6.48 9.98
C MET A 181 23.52 5.01 9.85
N THR A 182 23.13 4.35 10.95
CA THR A 182 22.77 2.93 11.02
C THR A 182 21.26 2.77 11.17
N THR A 183 20.69 1.75 10.50
CA THR A 183 19.29 1.38 10.68
C THR A 183 19.16 0.57 11.97
N GLU A 184 18.25 0.97 12.85
CA GLU A 184 18.06 0.40 14.18
C GLU A 184 16.58 0.07 14.45
N LEU A 185 16.36 -1.00 15.23
CA LEU A 185 15.06 -1.38 15.72
C LEU A 185 14.88 -0.90 17.16
N THR A 186 13.83 -0.15 17.42
CA THR A 186 13.42 0.26 18.76
C THR A 186 11.99 -0.18 19.02
N THR A 187 11.64 -0.41 20.28
CA THR A 187 10.26 -0.70 20.69
C THR A 187 9.79 0.42 21.59
N VAL A 188 8.60 0.94 21.32
CA VAL A 188 7.99 2.03 22.08
C VAL A 188 6.57 1.68 22.49
N ASP A 189 6.09 2.33 23.55
CA ASP A 189 4.68 2.22 23.94
C ASP A 189 3.79 2.82 22.85
N GLY A 190 2.77 2.08 22.46
CA GLY A 190 1.88 2.52 21.38
C GLY A 190 0.81 1.51 21.05
N MET A 191 -0.15 1.93 20.24
CA MET A 191 -1.19 1.04 19.74
C MET A 191 -1.73 1.48 18.38
N GLN A 192 -2.31 0.53 17.67
CA GLN A 192 -3.06 0.80 16.44
C GLN A 192 -4.52 0.36 16.60
N PHE A 193 -5.43 1.14 16.02
CA PHE A 193 -6.82 0.78 15.90
C PHE A 193 -7.36 1.05 14.48
N ASP A 194 -8.33 0.26 14.08
CA ASP A 194 -8.93 0.18 12.75
C ASP A 194 -9.95 1.31 12.51
N ARG A 195 -9.49 2.55 12.55
CA ARG A 195 -10.23 3.76 12.14
C ARG A 195 -9.26 4.73 11.49
N GLY A 196 -9.55 5.12 10.26
CA GLY A 196 -8.80 6.12 9.53
C GLY A 196 -9.35 7.53 9.69
N TYR A 197 -8.81 8.47 8.92
CA TYR A 197 -9.24 9.87 8.95
C TYR A 197 -10.69 10.04 8.50
N ALA A 198 -11.39 10.99 9.12
CA ALA A 198 -12.78 11.32 8.77
C ALA A 198 -12.92 11.93 7.36
N SER A 199 -11.85 12.49 6.81
CA SER A 199 -11.81 13.06 5.46
C SER A 199 -10.40 13.01 4.87
N ALA A 200 -10.30 12.67 3.59
CA ALA A 200 -9.04 12.69 2.83
C ALA A 200 -8.39 14.10 2.78
N TYR A 201 -9.13 15.17 2.96
CA TYR A 201 -8.58 16.53 3.07
C TYR A 201 -7.77 16.75 4.36
N MET A 202 -7.78 15.80 5.29
CA MET A 202 -7.00 15.86 6.52
C MET A 202 -5.60 15.24 6.40
N VAL A 203 -5.22 14.71 5.25
CA VAL A 203 -3.87 14.17 5.02
C VAL A 203 -2.81 15.28 5.06
N THR A 204 -1.60 14.92 5.49
CA THR A 204 -0.42 15.79 5.46
C THR A 204 0.56 15.35 4.36
N ASN A 205 0.50 14.08 3.98
CA ASN A 205 1.24 13.51 2.86
C ASN A 205 0.24 12.99 1.81
N THR A 206 0.11 13.72 0.72
CA THR A 206 -0.82 13.37 -0.37
C THR A 206 -0.34 12.20 -1.24
N GLU A 207 0.97 11.93 -1.28
CA GLU A 207 1.52 10.81 -2.05
C GLU A 207 1.14 9.46 -1.39
N LYS A 208 1.26 9.39 -0.06
CA LYS A 208 0.92 8.19 0.72
C LYS A 208 -0.53 8.20 1.23
N MET A 209 -1.26 9.29 1.03
CA MET A 209 -2.60 9.49 1.60
C MET A 209 -2.64 9.27 3.11
N GLU A 210 -1.63 9.79 3.82
CA GLU A 210 -1.45 9.67 5.26
C GLU A 210 -1.44 11.05 5.94
N ALA A 211 -1.94 11.11 7.17
CA ALA A 211 -1.75 12.24 8.05
C ALA A 211 -0.74 11.88 9.15
N VAL A 212 0.35 12.63 9.23
CA VAL A 212 1.38 12.47 10.26
C VAL A 212 1.37 13.69 11.17
N LEU A 213 1.22 13.46 12.45
CA LEU A 213 1.20 14.49 13.49
C LEU A 213 2.34 14.21 14.48
N ASP A 214 3.35 15.09 14.53
CA ASP A 214 4.42 14.99 15.52
C ASP A 214 4.07 15.78 16.78
N ASN A 215 4.26 15.20 17.95
CA ASN A 215 3.95 15.76 19.26
C ASN A 215 2.53 16.34 19.39
N PRO A 216 1.48 15.64 18.89
CA PRO A 216 0.13 16.17 18.93
C PRO A 216 -0.47 16.19 20.33
N TYR A 217 -1.46 17.07 20.51
CA TYR A 217 -2.50 16.91 21.52
C TYR A 217 -3.55 15.92 21.01
N ILE A 218 -4.17 15.17 21.92
CA ILE A 218 -5.18 14.15 21.58
C ILE A 218 -6.43 14.42 22.39
N LEU A 219 -7.50 14.85 21.74
CA LEU A 219 -8.83 14.94 22.34
C LEU A 219 -9.52 13.58 22.20
N ILE A 220 -9.90 12.98 23.31
CA ILE A 220 -10.54 11.67 23.39
C ILE A 220 -11.95 11.83 23.94
N THR A 221 -12.97 11.48 23.16
CA THR A 221 -14.37 11.60 23.59
C THR A 221 -15.26 10.50 23.03
N ASP A 222 -16.26 10.11 23.79
CA ASP A 222 -17.35 9.23 23.35
C ASP A 222 -18.52 10.01 22.73
N LYS A 223 -18.43 11.34 22.69
CA LYS A 223 -19.47 12.22 22.14
C LYS A 223 -19.33 12.33 20.63
N LYS A 224 -20.46 12.59 19.98
CA LYS A 224 -20.52 13.02 18.58
C LYS A 224 -20.31 14.51 18.48
N ILE A 225 -19.53 14.96 17.51
CA ILE A 225 -19.22 16.37 17.29
C ILE A 225 -19.87 16.79 15.96
N SER A 226 -20.94 17.60 16.05
CA SER A 226 -21.69 18.06 14.88
C SER A 226 -21.51 19.57 14.63
N ALA A 227 -21.19 20.34 15.66
CA ALA A 227 -20.96 21.78 15.55
C ALA A 227 -19.58 22.16 16.09
N LEU A 228 -18.85 23.03 15.35
CA LEU A 228 -17.51 23.47 15.76
C LEU A 228 -17.53 24.20 17.10
N GLN A 229 -18.62 24.95 17.39
CA GLN A 229 -18.79 25.70 18.62
C GLN A 229 -18.66 24.84 19.88
N GLU A 230 -19.03 23.57 19.82
CA GLU A 230 -18.95 22.66 20.95
C GLU A 230 -17.50 22.45 21.42
N ILE A 231 -16.56 22.41 20.49
CA ILE A 231 -15.14 22.10 20.74
C ILE A 231 -14.22 23.32 20.63
N LEU A 232 -14.77 24.54 20.38
CA LEU A 232 -13.98 25.75 20.30
C LEU A 232 -13.10 25.99 21.55
N PRO A 233 -13.59 25.77 22.80
CA PRO A 233 -12.76 25.95 24.00
C PRO A 233 -11.50 25.06 23.99
N VAL A 234 -11.56 23.90 23.34
CA VAL A 234 -10.43 22.97 23.22
C VAL A 234 -9.50 23.37 22.07
N ILE A 235 -10.07 23.78 20.94
CA ILE A 235 -9.30 24.06 19.72
C ILE A 235 -8.55 25.40 19.81
N GLU A 236 -9.15 26.44 20.34
CA GLU A 236 -8.57 27.80 20.35
C GLU A 236 -7.19 27.86 21.03
N PRO A 237 -6.98 27.32 22.25
CA PRO A 237 -5.67 27.30 22.87
C PRO A 237 -4.61 26.57 22.09
N ILE A 238 -4.98 25.48 21.40
CA ILE A 238 -4.07 24.64 20.61
C ILE A 238 -3.70 25.35 19.31
N ALA A 239 -4.69 25.97 18.64
CA ALA A 239 -4.47 26.73 17.42
C ALA A 239 -3.58 27.95 17.66
N GLN A 240 -3.77 28.68 18.79
CA GLN A 240 -2.91 29.82 19.17
C GLN A 240 -1.45 29.41 19.39
N GLN A 241 -1.19 28.19 19.85
CA GLN A 241 0.14 27.64 20.01
C GLN A 241 0.73 27.08 18.69
N GLY A 242 -0.04 27.04 17.60
CA GLY A 242 0.35 26.38 16.36
C GLY A 242 0.56 24.86 16.51
N ALA A 243 0.00 24.26 17.58
CA ALA A 243 0.18 22.86 17.89
C ALA A 243 -0.73 21.97 17.04
N ARG A 244 -0.38 20.68 16.97
CA ARG A 244 -1.13 19.66 16.23
C ARG A 244 -2.16 19.01 17.14
N LEU A 245 -3.34 18.67 16.57
CA LEU A 245 -4.45 18.07 17.31
C LEU A 245 -4.98 16.82 16.59
N LEU A 246 -5.03 15.70 17.29
CA LEU A 246 -5.87 14.57 16.92
C LEU A 246 -7.19 14.64 17.69
N ILE A 247 -8.31 14.46 17.00
CA ILE A 247 -9.65 14.36 17.59
C ILE A 247 -10.13 12.92 17.40
N ILE A 248 -10.31 12.21 18.51
CA ILE A 248 -10.92 10.86 18.54
C ILE A 248 -12.31 11.02 19.15
N ALA A 249 -13.35 10.90 18.33
CA ALA A 249 -14.75 11.10 18.74
C ALA A 249 -15.63 9.96 18.22
N GLU A 250 -16.82 9.79 18.80
CA GLU A 250 -17.79 8.82 18.25
C GLU A 250 -18.02 9.05 16.76
N ASP A 251 -18.25 10.29 16.37
CA ASP A 251 -18.29 10.77 14.99
C ASP A 251 -17.96 12.27 14.94
N VAL A 252 -17.40 12.70 13.81
CA VAL A 252 -17.22 14.12 13.50
C VAL A 252 -17.87 14.37 12.14
N GLU A 253 -18.97 15.14 12.13
CA GLU A 253 -19.78 15.28 10.92
C GLU A 253 -20.33 16.70 10.73
N GLY A 254 -21.06 16.92 9.64
CA GLY A 254 -21.76 18.15 9.35
C GLY A 254 -20.87 19.38 9.34
N ASP A 255 -21.35 20.45 10.00
CA ASP A 255 -20.66 21.75 10.04
C ASP A 255 -19.32 21.68 10.78
N ALA A 256 -19.17 20.79 11.78
CA ALA A 256 -17.93 20.62 12.51
C ALA A 256 -16.82 20.10 11.58
N LEU A 257 -17.08 19.02 10.84
CA LEU A 257 -16.12 18.44 9.91
C LEU A 257 -15.73 19.44 8.81
N ALA A 258 -16.71 20.10 8.21
CA ALA A 258 -16.48 21.11 7.16
C ALA A 258 -15.61 22.27 7.68
N ALA A 259 -15.90 22.77 8.87
CA ALA A 259 -15.14 23.87 9.48
C ALA A 259 -13.71 23.44 9.84
N LEU A 260 -13.49 22.23 10.37
CA LEU A 260 -12.16 21.69 10.64
C LEU A 260 -11.32 21.60 9.37
N ILE A 261 -11.90 21.08 8.27
CA ILE A 261 -11.24 20.98 6.97
C ILE A 261 -10.85 22.36 6.45
N VAL A 262 -11.78 23.33 6.45
CA VAL A 262 -11.53 24.70 5.97
C VAL A 262 -10.41 25.37 6.77
N ASN A 263 -10.40 25.27 8.10
CA ASN A 263 -9.37 25.86 8.93
C ASN A 263 -8.00 25.17 8.75
N LYS A 264 -7.98 23.85 8.54
CA LYS A 264 -6.76 23.13 8.17
C LYS A 264 -6.21 23.59 6.83
N LEU A 265 -7.04 23.67 5.80
CA LEU A 265 -6.62 24.11 4.45
C LEU A 265 -6.11 25.57 4.45
N LYS A 266 -6.65 26.42 5.33
CA LYS A 266 -6.15 27.78 5.54
C LYS A 266 -4.89 27.86 6.41
N GLY A 267 -4.41 26.73 6.95
CA GLY A 267 -3.24 26.69 7.83
C GLY A 267 -3.46 27.28 9.22
N VAL A 268 -4.70 27.57 9.60
CA VAL A 268 -5.05 28.12 10.93
C VAL A 268 -5.03 27.05 12.01
N LEU A 269 -5.44 25.82 11.66
CA LEU A 269 -5.50 24.69 12.57
C LEU A 269 -4.87 23.46 11.93
N ASN A 270 -3.90 22.85 12.59
CA ASN A 270 -3.33 21.58 12.15
C ASN A 270 -3.99 20.43 12.91
N CYS A 271 -5.07 19.88 12.35
CA CYS A 271 -5.84 18.82 13.00
C CYS A 271 -6.16 17.65 12.07
N VAL A 272 -6.40 16.49 12.70
CA VAL A 272 -6.97 15.30 12.09
C VAL A 272 -8.08 14.79 12.99
N ALA A 273 -9.21 14.42 12.41
CA ALA A 273 -10.32 13.78 13.11
C ALA A 273 -10.45 12.33 12.68
N VAL A 274 -10.67 11.44 13.65
CA VAL A 274 -10.89 10.02 13.45
C VAL A 274 -12.08 9.55 14.29
N LYS A 275 -12.74 8.48 13.83
CA LYS A 275 -13.81 7.86 14.61
C LYS A 275 -13.24 7.01 15.72
N ALA A 276 -13.90 7.01 16.87
CA ALA A 276 -13.55 6.14 18.00
C ALA A 276 -13.69 4.66 17.62
N PRO A 277 -12.74 3.82 18.04
CA PRO A 277 -12.81 2.39 17.77
C PRO A 277 -13.90 1.69 18.58
N GLY A 278 -14.48 0.62 18.04
CA GLY A 278 -15.51 -0.16 18.70
C GLY A 278 -16.89 0.49 18.74
N PHE A 279 -17.83 -0.15 19.47
CA PHE A 279 -19.21 0.28 19.65
C PHE A 279 -19.64 0.01 21.09
N GLY A 280 -20.57 0.82 21.64
CA GLY A 280 -21.13 0.66 22.98
C GLY A 280 -20.05 0.61 24.07
N ASP A 281 -20.17 -0.31 25.02
CA ASP A 281 -19.25 -0.44 26.16
C ASP A 281 -17.80 -0.77 25.72
N ARG A 282 -17.63 -1.46 24.60
CA ARG A 282 -16.30 -1.70 24.04
C ARG A 282 -15.62 -0.42 23.59
N ARG A 283 -16.38 0.52 23.00
CA ARG A 283 -15.85 1.84 22.61
C ARG A 283 -15.33 2.56 23.85
N LYS A 284 -16.11 2.58 24.94
CA LYS A 284 -15.70 3.20 26.19
C LYS A 284 -14.39 2.60 26.72
N ALA A 285 -14.32 1.27 26.75
CA ALA A 285 -13.13 0.57 27.22
C ALA A 285 -11.89 0.84 26.34
N MET A 286 -12.05 0.93 25.01
CA MET A 286 -10.96 1.26 24.10
C MET A 286 -10.53 2.72 24.21
N LEU A 287 -11.46 3.66 24.41
CA LEU A 287 -11.14 5.06 24.66
C LEU A 287 -10.37 5.23 25.98
N GLU A 288 -10.71 4.48 27.03
CA GLU A 288 -9.94 4.45 28.28
C GLU A 288 -8.53 3.90 28.06
N ASP A 289 -8.37 2.84 27.27
CA ASP A 289 -7.04 2.28 26.95
C ASP A 289 -6.17 3.32 26.20
N ILE A 290 -6.77 4.06 25.25
CA ILE A 290 -6.09 5.14 24.54
C ILE A 290 -5.74 6.30 25.52
N ALA A 291 -6.64 6.64 26.43
CA ALA A 291 -6.41 7.70 27.41
C ALA A 291 -5.24 7.33 28.34
N ILE A 292 -5.22 6.13 28.90
CA ILE A 292 -4.13 5.63 29.75
C ILE A 292 -2.80 5.61 28.97
N LEU A 293 -2.80 5.11 27.71
CA LEU A 293 -1.61 5.05 26.88
C LEU A 293 -1.03 6.45 26.59
N THR A 294 -1.88 7.46 26.48
CA THR A 294 -1.48 8.81 26.06
C THR A 294 -1.40 9.81 27.21
N GLY A 295 -1.75 9.38 28.43
CA GLY A 295 -1.82 10.25 29.62
C GLY A 295 -2.95 11.28 29.54
N GLY A 296 -4.02 10.99 28.78
CA GLY A 296 -5.17 11.86 28.62
C GLY A 296 -6.38 11.42 29.45
N THR A 297 -7.46 12.17 29.32
CA THR A 297 -8.76 11.90 29.97
C THR A 297 -9.83 11.71 28.92
N VAL A 298 -10.71 10.72 29.09
CA VAL A 298 -11.88 10.56 28.22
C VAL A 298 -12.92 11.61 28.58
N ILE A 299 -13.26 12.46 27.64
CA ILE A 299 -14.29 13.49 27.79
C ILE A 299 -15.65 12.87 27.49
N SER A 300 -16.36 12.50 28.54
CA SER A 300 -17.65 11.81 28.48
C SER A 300 -18.67 12.44 29.43
N SER A 301 -19.92 12.52 28.98
CA SER A 301 -21.02 12.99 29.85
C SER A 301 -21.28 12.02 31.01
N ASP A 302 -21.05 10.73 30.82
CA ASP A 302 -21.18 9.72 31.86
C ASP A 302 -20.15 9.93 32.99
N LEU A 303 -18.99 10.50 32.67
CA LEU A 303 -17.94 10.86 33.63
C LEU A 303 -18.09 12.32 34.15
N GLY A 304 -19.12 13.05 33.70
CA GLY A 304 -19.39 14.41 34.11
C GLY A 304 -18.57 15.50 33.42
N TYR A 305 -17.86 15.18 32.34
CA TYR A 305 -17.05 16.14 31.59
C TYR A 305 -17.79 16.69 30.38
N GLU A 306 -17.70 18.02 30.19
CA GLU A 306 -18.12 18.69 28.97
C GLU A 306 -16.92 19.37 28.28
N PHE A 307 -17.04 19.67 26.98
CA PHE A 307 -15.94 20.28 26.21
C PHE A 307 -15.51 21.64 26.77
N LYS A 308 -16.41 22.37 27.39
CA LYS A 308 -16.10 23.68 28.04
C LYS A 308 -15.16 23.55 29.25
N ASP A 309 -15.11 22.36 29.87
CA ASP A 309 -14.35 22.09 31.10
C ASP A 309 -12.97 21.48 30.78
N VAL A 310 -12.67 21.25 29.48
CA VAL A 310 -11.42 20.59 29.03
C VAL A 310 -10.25 21.57 29.14
N THR A 311 -9.24 21.16 29.88
CA THR A 311 -7.95 21.86 29.94
C THR A 311 -6.88 21.14 29.11
N PRO A 312 -5.79 21.81 28.70
CA PRO A 312 -4.72 21.17 27.94
C PRO A 312 -4.10 19.95 28.62
N GLU A 313 -4.12 19.90 29.96
CA GLU A 313 -3.60 18.78 30.75
C GLU A 313 -4.47 17.52 30.66
N MET A 314 -5.74 17.68 30.31
CA MET A 314 -6.67 16.55 30.11
C MET A 314 -6.51 15.91 28.71
N LEU A 315 -5.77 16.58 27.81
CA LEU A 315 -5.53 16.05 26.47
C LEU A 315 -4.37 15.06 26.48
N GLY A 316 -4.57 13.93 25.84
CA GLY A 316 -3.50 12.94 25.65
C GLY A 316 -2.35 13.48 24.80
N ARG A 317 -1.19 12.83 24.91
CA ARG A 317 0.04 13.17 24.18
C ARG A 317 0.70 11.93 23.62
N ALA A 318 1.38 12.06 22.48
CA ALA A 318 2.24 11.03 21.90
C ALA A 318 3.43 11.69 21.20
N ALA A 319 4.50 10.94 20.93
CA ALA A 319 5.59 11.47 20.11
C ALA A 319 5.14 11.66 18.66
N GLN A 320 4.40 10.69 18.12
CA GLN A 320 3.87 10.78 16.76
C GLN A 320 2.56 10.03 16.63
N ILE A 321 1.69 10.50 15.74
CA ILE A 321 0.49 9.78 15.30
C ILE A 321 0.49 9.70 13.78
N LYS A 322 0.19 8.50 13.27
CA LYS A 322 -0.04 8.26 11.84
C LYS A 322 -1.47 7.82 11.63
N VAL A 323 -2.14 8.46 10.69
CA VAL A 323 -3.51 8.13 10.31
C VAL A 323 -3.54 7.90 8.80
N ASP A 324 -3.89 6.70 8.41
CA ASP A 324 -4.20 6.37 7.02
C ASP A 324 -5.72 6.30 6.79
N LYS A 325 -6.13 5.77 5.66
CA LYS A 325 -7.54 5.63 5.31
C LYS A 325 -8.31 4.69 6.25
N ASP A 326 -7.65 3.69 6.78
CA ASP A 326 -8.28 2.58 7.49
C ASP A 326 -7.86 2.51 8.97
N ASN A 327 -6.67 3.04 9.31
CA ASN A 327 -6.04 2.86 10.62
C ASN A 327 -5.54 4.18 11.23
N THR A 328 -5.48 4.19 12.56
CA THR A 328 -4.77 5.20 13.35
C THR A 328 -3.75 4.51 14.24
N THR A 329 -2.48 4.92 14.12
CA THR A 329 -1.35 4.40 14.92
C THR A 329 -0.82 5.48 15.83
N ILE A 330 -0.83 5.21 17.13
CA ILE A 330 -0.23 6.05 18.17
C ILE A 330 1.16 5.47 18.46
N ILE A 331 2.19 6.29 18.35
CA ILE A 331 3.59 5.90 18.52
C ILE A 331 4.15 6.69 19.71
N ASP A 332 4.73 5.98 20.67
CA ASP A 332 5.32 6.54 21.88
C ASP A 332 4.31 7.42 22.62
N GLY A 333 3.23 6.81 23.10
CA GLY A 333 2.22 7.43 23.97
C GLY A 333 2.88 7.88 25.29
N ARG A 334 2.48 9.05 25.80
CA ARG A 334 3.09 9.66 26.99
C ARG A 334 2.30 9.41 28.27
N GLY A 335 1.62 8.26 28.35
CA GLY A 335 0.97 7.78 29.56
C GLY A 335 1.96 7.31 30.62
N ASP A 336 1.49 7.16 31.84
CA ASP A 336 2.30 6.59 32.93
C ASP A 336 2.48 5.10 32.76
N ALA A 337 3.73 4.63 32.79
CA ALA A 337 4.07 3.23 32.56
C ALA A 337 3.45 2.29 33.62
N GLU A 338 3.26 2.73 34.86
CA GLU A 338 2.64 1.90 35.91
C GLU A 338 1.13 1.81 35.72
N GLU A 339 0.48 2.88 35.24
CA GLU A 339 -0.94 2.85 34.88
C GLU A 339 -1.19 1.92 33.68
N ILE A 340 -0.32 1.95 32.65
CA ILE A 340 -0.38 1.03 31.52
C ILE A 340 -0.23 -0.41 31.98
N LYS A 341 0.75 -0.73 32.85
CA LYS A 341 0.93 -2.07 33.41
C LYS A 341 -0.28 -2.52 34.25
N ALA A 342 -0.83 -1.63 35.07
CA ALA A 342 -2.03 -1.91 35.86
C ALA A 342 -3.23 -2.23 34.95
N ARG A 343 -3.39 -1.48 33.86
CA ARG A 343 -4.45 -1.72 32.87
C ARG A 343 -4.28 -3.07 32.16
N VAL A 344 -3.07 -3.40 31.74
CA VAL A 344 -2.73 -4.71 31.16
C VAL A 344 -3.05 -5.85 32.15
N ALA A 345 -2.71 -5.69 33.42
CA ALA A 345 -3.03 -6.68 34.44
C ALA A 345 -4.56 -6.85 34.64
N SER A 346 -5.30 -5.73 34.63
CA SER A 346 -6.77 -5.75 34.71
C SER A 346 -7.41 -6.49 33.54
N ILE A 347 -6.94 -6.26 32.30
CA ILE A 347 -7.46 -6.97 31.13
C ILE A 347 -7.14 -8.47 31.21
N LYS A 348 -5.94 -8.85 31.67
CA LYS A 348 -5.57 -10.27 31.89
C LYS A 348 -6.50 -10.96 32.93
N ALA A 349 -6.84 -10.27 33.99
CA ALA A 349 -7.80 -10.78 34.99
C ALA A 349 -9.19 -10.99 34.36
N GLN A 350 -9.69 -10.02 33.58
CA GLN A 350 -10.96 -10.14 32.87
C GLN A 350 -10.98 -11.34 31.89
N ILE A 351 -9.87 -11.59 31.18
CA ILE A 351 -9.73 -12.76 30.30
C ILE A 351 -9.86 -14.07 31.07
N ALA A 352 -9.31 -14.13 32.29
CA ALA A 352 -9.38 -15.33 33.14
C ALA A 352 -10.78 -15.56 33.74
N GLU A 353 -11.53 -14.50 34.00
CA GLU A 353 -12.86 -14.55 34.63
C GLU A 353 -13.98 -14.75 33.62
N THR A 354 -13.82 -14.33 32.36
CA THR A 354 -14.90 -14.42 31.37
C THR A 354 -15.20 -15.86 30.95
N SER A 355 -16.49 -16.22 30.95
CA SER A 355 -16.99 -17.50 30.46
C SER A 355 -17.35 -17.47 28.96
N SER A 356 -17.43 -16.29 28.35
CA SER A 356 -17.78 -16.11 26.95
C SER A 356 -16.52 -16.20 26.07
N ASP A 357 -16.50 -17.16 25.16
CA ASP A 357 -15.36 -17.30 24.21
C ASP A 357 -15.20 -16.07 23.31
N TYR A 358 -16.32 -15.47 22.90
CA TYR A 358 -16.31 -14.25 22.11
C TYR A 358 -15.74 -13.05 22.89
N ASP A 359 -16.13 -12.87 24.15
CA ASP A 359 -15.58 -11.77 24.97
C ASP A 359 -14.12 -12.03 25.31
N ARG A 360 -13.74 -13.29 25.53
CA ARG A 360 -12.34 -13.68 25.73
C ARG A 360 -11.49 -13.31 24.52
N GLU A 361 -11.94 -13.63 23.29
CA GLU A 361 -11.25 -13.25 22.05
C GLU A 361 -11.09 -11.74 21.95
N LYS A 362 -12.13 -10.97 22.23
CA LYS A 362 -12.08 -9.50 22.16
C LYS A 362 -11.21 -8.85 23.23
N LEU A 363 -11.16 -9.43 24.42
CA LEU A 363 -10.24 -9.00 25.48
C LEU A 363 -8.78 -9.35 25.13
N GLN A 364 -8.54 -10.51 24.49
CA GLN A 364 -7.20 -10.87 24.00
C GLN A 364 -6.72 -9.94 22.89
N GLU A 365 -7.59 -9.58 21.92
CA GLU A 365 -7.29 -8.59 20.89
C GLU A 365 -6.90 -7.24 21.51
N ARG A 366 -7.67 -6.78 22.50
CA ARG A 366 -7.42 -5.52 23.21
C ARG A 366 -6.11 -5.55 24.00
N LEU A 367 -5.85 -6.69 24.68
CA LEU A 367 -4.59 -6.92 25.38
C LEU A 367 -3.39 -6.88 24.42
N ALA A 368 -3.49 -7.52 23.26
CA ALA A 368 -2.41 -7.54 22.26
C ALA A 368 -2.11 -6.14 21.76
N LYS A 369 -3.15 -5.31 21.50
CA LYS A 369 -2.99 -3.92 21.05
C LYS A 369 -2.31 -3.02 22.10
N LEU A 370 -2.62 -3.21 23.39
CA LEU A 370 -2.07 -2.38 24.46
C LEU A 370 -0.69 -2.85 24.96
N ALA A 371 -0.50 -4.17 25.07
CA ALA A 371 0.73 -4.76 25.63
C ALA A 371 1.83 -5.01 24.59
N GLY A 372 1.49 -5.06 23.29
CA GLY A 372 2.40 -5.38 22.21
C GLY A 372 3.36 -4.23 21.86
N GLY A 373 2.99 -3.00 22.18
CA GLY A 373 3.75 -1.82 21.77
C GLY A 373 3.82 -1.63 20.25
N VAL A 374 4.70 -0.75 19.81
CA VAL A 374 5.01 -0.50 18.40
C VAL A 374 6.50 -0.71 18.18
N ALA A 375 6.86 -1.58 17.24
CA ALA A 375 8.24 -1.70 16.78
C ALA A 375 8.52 -0.59 15.75
N VAL A 376 9.54 0.21 15.98
CA VAL A 376 9.93 1.31 15.11
C VAL A 376 11.27 0.98 14.46
N ILE A 377 11.28 0.85 13.15
CA ILE A 377 12.51 0.71 12.36
C ILE A 377 12.97 2.12 11.97
N ASN A 378 13.99 2.61 12.67
CA ASN A 378 14.61 3.90 12.38
C ASN A 378 15.64 3.73 11.27
N VAL A 379 15.34 4.24 10.10
CA VAL A 379 16.20 4.08 8.90
C VAL A 379 17.38 5.04 8.98
N GLY A 380 18.59 4.51 8.93
CA GLY A 380 19.82 5.29 8.91
C GLY A 380 20.49 5.28 7.54
N ALA A 381 20.98 6.46 7.12
CA ALA A 381 21.74 6.62 5.89
C ALA A 381 22.64 7.87 5.94
N ALA A 382 23.63 7.92 5.04
CA ALA A 382 24.54 9.06 4.96
C ALA A 382 23.92 10.28 4.24
N THR A 383 22.95 10.04 3.37
CA THR A 383 22.28 11.08 2.57
C THR A 383 20.78 10.92 2.61
N GLU A 384 20.05 12.02 2.40
CA GLU A 384 18.57 12.01 2.33
C GLU A 384 18.06 11.12 1.18
N VAL A 385 18.74 11.10 0.05
CA VAL A 385 18.38 10.26 -1.11
C VAL A 385 18.47 8.77 -0.76
N GLU A 386 19.58 8.35 -0.13
CA GLU A 386 19.78 6.98 0.34
C GLU A 386 18.76 6.60 1.41
N MET A 387 18.46 7.52 2.33
CA MET A 387 17.48 7.29 3.40
C MET A 387 16.08 7.03 2.85
N LYS A 388 15.63 7.85 1.91
CA LYS A 388 14.32 7.69 1.26
C LYS A 388 14.23 6.37 0.49
N GLU A 389 15.27 6.01 -0.25
CA GLU A 389 15.34 4.74 -0.97
C GLU A 389 15.28 3.54 -0.03
N LYS A 390 16.10 3.54 1.04
CA LYS A 390 16.08 2.48 2.05
C LYS A 390 14.73 2.37 2.76
N LYS A 391 14.10 3.51 3.08
CA LYS A 391 12.80 3.54 3.74
C LYS A 391 11.73 2.87 2.89
N LEU A 392 11.61 3.23 1.61
CA LEU A 392 10.66 2.61 0.68
C LEU A 392 10.90 1.10 0.59
N ARG A 393 12.14 0.68 0.45
CA ARG A 393 12.52 -0.73 0.37
C ARG A 393 12.17 -1.52 1.63
N ILE A 394 12.33 -0.92 2.82
CA ILE A 394 11.95 -1.55 4.10
C ILE A 394 10.42 -1.62 4.23
N GLU A 395 9.70 -0.59 3.80
CA GLU A 395 8.23 -0.56 3.79
C GLU A 395 7.67 -1.68 2.88
N ASP A 396 8.22 -1.86 1.68
CA ASP A 396 7.83 -2.94 0.75
C ASP A 396 8.13 -4.32 1.36
N ALA A 397 9.32 -4.50 1.94
CA ALA A 397 9.70 -5.75 2.59
C ALA A 397 8.80 -6.10 3.78
N LEU A 398 8.38 -5.11 4.56
CA LEU A 398 7.44 -5.28 5.66
C LEU A 398 6.05 -5.70 5.14
N ALA A 399 5.56 -5.05 4.07
CA ALA A 399 4.28 -5.38 3.46
C ALA A 399 4.29 -6.80 2.85
N ALA A 400 5.36 -7.16 2.11
CA ALA A 400 5.56 -8.51 1.59
C ALA A 400 5.60 -9.57 2.71
N THR A 401 6.25 -9.25 3.83
CA THR A 401 6.34 -10.16 4.98
C THR A 401 4.97 -10.37 5.63
N ARG A 402 4.17 -9.32 5.80
CA ARG A 402 2.78 -9.43 6.28
C ARG A 402 1.92 -10.29 5.33
N ALA A 403 2.03 -10.04 4.02
CA ALA A 403 1.33 -10.83 3.02
C ALA A 403 1.72 -12.32 3.05
N ALA A 404 2.99 -12.63 3.34
CA ALA A 404 3.47 -14.00 3.50
C ALA A 404 2.95 -14.68 4.77
N VAL A 405 2.89 -13.95 5.88
CA VAL A 405 2.31 -14.48 7.13
C VAL A 405 0.82 -14.76 6.98
N GLU A 406 0.10 -13.92 6.20
CA GLU A 406 -1.35 -14.04 5.98
C GLU A 406 -1.72 -15.23 5.07
N GLU A 407 -1.06 -15.41 3.92
CA GLU A 407 -1.46 -16.41 2.92
C GLU A 407 -0.38 -17.46 2.62
N GLY A 408 0.75 -17.43 3.31
CA GLY A 408 1.86 -18.34 3.06
C GLY A 408 2.78 -17.88 1.92
N ILE A 409 3.69 -18.77 1.54
CA ILE A 409 4.75 -18.53 0.56
C ILE A 409 4.72 -19.56 -0.58
N VAL A 410 5.22 -19.13 -1.72
CA VAL A 410 5.39 -19.93 -2.93
C VAL A 410 6.82 -19.76 -3.48
N PRO A 411 7.29 -20.61 -4.42
CA PRO A 411 8.56 -20.40 -5.10
C PRO A 411 8.60 -19.03 -5.79
N GLY A 412 9.63 -18.25 -5.52
CA GLY A 412 9.78 -16.89 -6.04
C GLY A 412 10.32 -16.81 -7.47
N GLY A 413 10.69 -15.59 -7.87
CA GLY A 413 11.30 -15.34 -9.17
C GLY A 413 10.42 -15.67 -10.39
N GLY A 414 9.10 -15.59 -10.24
CA GLY A 414 8.11 -15.90 -11.27
C GLY A 414 7.80 -17.39 -11.44
N VAL A 415 8.47 -18.29 -10.68
CA VAL A 415 8.30 -19.74 -10.79
C VAL A 415 6.90 -20.17 -10.36
N ALA A 416 6.31 -19.55 -9.34
CA ALA A 416 4.95 -19.84 -8.89
C ALA A 416 3.92 -19.66 -10.01
N LEU A 417 3.98 -18.57 -10.76
CA LEU A 417 3.10 -18.33 -11.90
C LEU A 417 3.35 -19.35 -13.02
N LEU A 418 4.62 -19.59 -13.36
CA LEU A 418 4.99 -20.53 -14.40
C LEU A 418 4.58 -21.99 -14.06
N SER A 419 4.51 -22.32 -12.76
CA SER A 419 4.06 -23.64 -12.30
C SER A 419 2.60 -23.94 -12.63
N SER A 420 1.79 -22.92 -12.96
CA SER A 420 0.41 -23.09 -13.42
C SER A 420 0.28 -23.44 -14.91
N ALA A 421 1.37 -23.37 -15.67
CA ALA A 421 1.36 -23.63 -17.12
C ALA A 421 0.80 -25.00 -17.53
N PRO A 422 1.08 -26.13 -16.83
CA PRO A 422 0.48 -27.42 -17.18
C PRO A 422 -1.04 -27.44 -17.04
N GLU A 423 -1.60 -26.86 -15.98
CA GLU A 423 -3.04 -26.75 -15.72
C GLU A 423 -3.69 -25.84 -16.75
N LEU A 424 -3.09 -24.70 -17.05
CA LEU A 424 -3.54 -23.80 -18.10
C LEU A 424 -3.52 -24.45 -19.49
N ALA A 425 -2.49 -25.24 -19.79
CA ALA A 425 -2.43 -25.97 -21.05
C ALA A 425 -3.55 -27.03 -21.20
N LYS A 426 -3.98 -27.64 -20.08
CA LYS A 426 -5.15 -28.54 -20.06
C LYS A 426 -6.44 -27.73 -20.29
N LEU A 427 -6.60 -26.60 -19.61
CA LEU A 427 -7.74 -25.71 -19.79
C LEU A 427 -7.83 -25.24 -21.25
N VAL A 428 -6.75 -24.77 -21.85
CA VAL A 428 -6.69 -24.33 -23.26
C VAL A 428 -7.14 -25.44 -24.21
N LYS A 429 -6.80 -26.70 -23.94
CA LYS A 429 -7.24 -27.85 -24.75
C LYS A 429 -8.75 -28.14 -24.59
N SER A 430 -9.35 -27.86 -23.46
CA SER A 430 -10.77 -28.08 -23.17
C SER A 430 -11.69 -26.99 -23.72
N LEU A 431 -11.14 -25.80 -24.03
CA LEU A 431 -11.87 -24.67 -24.58
C LEU A 431 -11.82 -24.65 -26.11
N SER A 432 -12.72 -23.84 -26.74
CA SER A 432 -12.79 -23.67 -28.19
C SER A 432 -12.93 -22.20 -28.58
N GLY A 433 -12.68 -21.86 -29.84
CA GLY A 433 -12.84 -20.50 -30.39
C GLY A 433 -12.05 -19.45 -29.62
N ASP A 434 -12.64 -18.26 -29.50
CA ASP A 434 -12.00 -17.11 -28.86
C ASP A 434 -11.82 -17.26 -27.35
N GLU A 435 -12.61 -18.12 -26.71
CA GLU A 435 -12.40 -18.44 -25.28
C GLU A 435 -11.08 -19.21 -25.07
N ARG A 436 -10.79 -20.18 -25.97
CA ARG A 436 -9.49 -20.85 -26.01
C ARG A 436 -8.33 -19.85 -26.24
N THR A 437 -8.54 -18.91 -27.16
CA THR A 437 -7.58 -17.85 -27.46
C THR A 437 -7.31 -17.00 -26.23
N GLY A 438 -8.35 -16.56 -25.50
CA GLY A 438 -8.23 -15.82 -24.26
C GLY A 438 -7.41 -16.55 -23.19
N ALA A 439 -7.67 -17.84 -22.99
CA ALA A 439 -6.87 -18.66 -22.07
C ALA A 439 -5.41 -18.84 -22.54
N SER A 440 -5.17 -18.91 -23.84
CA SER A 440 -3.81 -18.99 -24.40
C SER A 440 -3.00 -17.72 -24.21
N ILE A 441 -3.66 -16.56 -24.17
CA ILE A 441 -3.02 -15.26 -23.85
C ILE A 441 -2.42 -15.31 -22.44
N VAL A 442 -3.20 -15.75 -21.44
CA VAL A 442 -2.71 -15.86 -20.06
C VAL A 442 -1.57 -16.87 -19.95
N LEU A 443 -1.70 -18.03 -20.62
CA LEU A 443 -0.65 -19.06 -20.65
C LEU A 443 0.69 -18.53 -21.17
N LYS A 444 0.68 -17.60 -22.12
CA LYS A 444 1.89 -16.92 -22.58
C LYS A 444 2.36 -15.84 -21.61
N ALA A 445 1.44 -15.05 -21.09
CA ALA A 445 1.75 -13.89 -20.26
C ALA A 445 2.44 -14.27 -18.93
N ILE A 446 2.10 -15.43 -18.33
CA ILE A 446 2.73 -15.89 -17.09
C ILE A 446 4.24 -16.21 -17.22
N GLU A 447 4.78 -16.26 -18.43
CA GLU A 447 6.21 -16.45 -18.69
C GLU A 447 6.99 -15.12 -18.58
N GLU A 448 6.33 -13.97 -18.77
CA GLU A 448 7.02 -12.68 -18.92
C GLU A 448 7.74 -12.21 -17.64
N PRO A 449 7.22 -12.40 -16.40
CA PRO A 449 7.98 -12.00 -15.22
C PRO A 449 9.35 -12.67 -15.12
N ILE A 450 9.42 -14.00 -15.27
CA ILE A 450 10.70 -14.72 -15.21
C ILE A 450 11.59 -14.40 -16.41
N ARG A 451 10.99 -14.19 -17.59
CA ARG A 451 11.70 -13.75 -18.79
C ARG A 451 12.37 -12.39 -18.55
N GLN A 452 11.66 -11.44 -17.97
CA GLN A 452 12.17 -10.11 -17.68
C GLN A 452 13.27 -10.12 -16.62
N ILE A 453 13.12 -10.93 -15.55
CA ILE A 453 14.16 -11.14 -14.53
C ILE A 453 15.46 -11.64 -15.17
N ALA A 454 15.35 -12.62 -16.06
CA ALA A 454 16.51 -13.18 -16.77
C ALA A 454 17.17 -12.13 -17.70
N VAL A 455 16.37 -11.37 -18.44
CA VAL A 455 16.86 -10.28 -19.32
C VAL A 455 17.59 -9.21 -18.50
N ASN A 456 17.04 -8.78 -17.36
CA ASN A 456 17.69 -7.82 -16.46
C ASN A 456 19.00 -8.38 -15.89
N ALA A 457 19.12 -9.70 -15.78
CA ALA A 457 20.35 -10.38 -15.37
C ALA A 457 21.37 -10.58 -16.51
N GLY A 458 21.02 -10.15 -17.74
CA GLY A 458 21.89 -10.28 -18.92
C GLY A 458 21.87 -11.66 -19.57
N VAL A 459 20.80 -12.47 -19.34
CA VAL A 459 20.63 -13.82 -19.87
C VAL A 459 19.41 -13.88 -20.78
N ASP A 460 19.43 -14.75 -21.80
CA ASP A 460 18.27 -14.97 -22.67
C ASP A 460 17.10 -15.57 -21.87
N GLY A 461 16.05 -14.75 -21.69
CA GLY A 461 14.85 -15.14 -20.95
C GLY A 461 14.10 -16.31 -21.57
N SER A 462 14.18 -16.51 -22.90
CA SER A 462 13.52 -17.63 -23.57
C SER A 462 14.19 -18.96 -23.23
N VAL A 463 15.52 -18.97 -23.12
CA VAL A 463 16.29 -20.13 -22.70
C VAL A 463 15.96 -20.50 -21.26
N VAL A 464 15.90 -19.50 -20.37
CA VAL A 464 15.57 -19.71 -18.95
C VAL A 464 14.16 -20.31 -18.81
N VAL A 465 13.16 -19.70 -19.44
CA VAL A 465 11.76 -20.19 -19.41
C VAL A 465 11.67 -21.61 -19.95
N SER A 466 12.30 -21.89 -21.10
CA SER A 466 12.30 -23.24 -21.71
C SER A 466 12.95 -24.27 -20.80
N THR A 467 14.07 -23.95 -20.18
CA THR A 467 14.78 -24.83 -19.25
C THR A 467 13.93 -25.20 -18.05
N ILE A 468 13.25 -24.20 -17.45
CA ILE A 468 12.39 -24.43 -16.28
C ILE A 468 11.16 -25.26 -16.67
N LYS A 469 10.47 -24.93 -17.78
CA LYS A 469 9.30 -25.70 -18.27
C LYS A 469 9.61 -27.17 -18.58
N ASN A 470 10.80 -27.46 -19.04
CA ASN A 470 11.23 -28.82 -19.34
C ASN A 470 11.72 -29.60 -18.10
N SER A 471 11.94 -28.93 -16.99
CA SER A 471 12.32 -29.57 -15.73
C SER A 471 11.13 -30.31 -15.11
N LYS A 472 11.39 -31.51 -14.57
CA LYS A 472 10.42 -32.28 -13.78
C LYS A 472 10.59 -32.06 -12.26
N LYS A 473 11.59 -31.27 -11.85
CA LYS A 473 11.86 -31.00 -10.43
C LYS A 473 10.88 -29.99 -9.92
N PRO A 474 10.29 -30.20 -8.74
CA PRO A 474 9.44 -29.19 -8.11
C PRO A 474 10.28 -27.95 -7.76
N ASN A 475 9.66 -26.79 -7.73
CA ASN A 475 10.26 -25.48 -7.35
C ASN A 475 11.53 -25.11 -8.14
N PHE A 476 11.83 -25.81 -9.23
CA PHE A 476 13.02 -25.56 -10.02
C PHE A 476 12.92 -24.21 -10.72
N GLY A 477 13.90 -23.35 -10.50
CA GLY A 477 13.94 -22.01 -11.04
C GLY A 477 15.36 -21.55 -11.33
N TYR A 478 15.47 -20.27 -11.68
CA TYR A 478 16.73 -19.62 -12.01
C TYR A 478 17.05 -18.52 -10.99
N ASP A 479 18.13 -18.71 -10.23
CA ASP A 479 18.70 -17.68 -9.36
C ASP A 479 19.44 -16.66 -10.25
N ALA A 480 18.79 -15.54 -10.51
CA ALA A 480 19.32 -14.49 -11.38
C ALA A 480 20.49 -13.73 -10.72
N LEU A 481 20.60 -13.73 -9.39
CA LEU A 481 21.73 -13.11 -8.70
C LEU A 481 23.02 -13.90 -8.91
N LYS A 482 22.96 -15.21 -8.72
CA LYS A 482 24.09 -16.13 -8.79
C LYS A 482 24.29 -16.79 -10.16
N ASN A 483 23.36 -16.54 -11.12
CA ASN A 483 23.37 -17.10 -12.48
C ASN A 483 23.40 -18.64 -12.52
N HIS A 484 22.57 -19.31 -11.75
CA HIS A 484 22.46 -20.77 -11.78
C HIS A 484 21.02 -21.26 -11.54
N TYR A 485 20.75 -22.50 -11.91
CA TYR A 485 19.45 -23.14 -11.67
C TYR A 485 19.45 -23.87 -10.33
N THR A 486 18.38 -23.69 -9.55
CA THR A 486 18.27 -24.25 -8.20
C THR A 486 16.82 -24.56 -7.83
N ASP A 487 16.60 -25.24 -6.69
CA ASP A 487 15.32 -25.22 -6.01
C ASP A 487 15.14 -23.85 -5.33
N MET A 488 14.13 -23.11 -5.77
CA MET A 488 13.90 -21.74 -5.31
C MET A 488 13.56 -21.69 -3.82
N VAL A 489 12.78 -22.66 -3.33
CA VAL A 489 12.36 -22.70 -1.91
C VAL A 489 13.54 -23.05 -1.00
N GLU A 490 14.35 -24.07 -1.37
CA GLU A 490 15.54 -24.45 -0.61
C GLU A 490 16.59 -23.33 -0.60
N SER A 491 16.68 -22.57 -1.68
CA SER A 491 17.59 -21.42 -1.79
C SER A 491 17.07 -20.15 -1.11
N GLY A 492 15.87 -20.20 -0.49
CA GLY A 492 15.25 -19.04 0.17
C GLY A 492 14.66 -18.01 -0.78
N ILE A 493 14.59 -18.29 -2.10
CA ILE A 493 14.00 -17.40 -3.10
C ILE A 493 12.51 -17.69 -3.17
N ILE A 494 11.73 -16.96 -2.38
CA ILE A 494 10.32 -17.18 -2.12
C ILE A 494 9.53 -15.88 -2.25
N ASP A 495 8.30 -15.98 -2.75
CA ASP A 495 7.36 -14.85 -2.86
C ASP A 495 6.13 -15.11 -1.97
N PRO A 496 5.47 -14.06 -1.43
CA PRO A 496 4.18 -14.22 -0.77
C PRO A 496 3.11 -14.72 -1.74
N THR A 497 2.32 -15.70 -1.32
CA THR A 497 1.20 -16.23 -2.13
C THR A 497 0.21 -15.14 -2.50
N LYS A 498 -0.09 -14.24 -1.57
CA LYS A 498 -0.98 -13.09 -1.75
C LYS A 498 -0.47 -12.17 -2.87
N VAL A 499 0.84 -11.89 -2.91
CA VAL A 499 1.48 -11.11 -3.98
C VAL A 499 1.34 -11.85 -5.32
N ALA A 500 1.79 -13.11 -5.39
CA ALA A 500 1.80 -13.89 -6.63
C ALA A 500 0.41 -14.01 -7.29
N ARG A 501 -0.67 -14.17 -6.50
CA ARG A 501 -2.04 -14.22 -7.04
C ARG A 501 -2.58 -12.85 -7.42
N SER A 502 -2.34 -11.83 -6.58
CA SER A 502 -2.91 -10.48 -6.77
C SER A 502 -2.33 -9.81 -8.02
N VAL A 503 -1.05 -9.98 -8.30
CA VAL A 503 -0.42 -9.43 -9.52
C VAL A 503 -1.09 -9.94 -10.78
N LEU A 504 -1.43 -11.24 -10.84
CA LEU A 504 -2.10 -11.83 -12.00
C LEU A 504 -3.56 -11.37 -12.10
N GLN A 505 -4.29 -11.34 -10.98
CA GLN A 505 -5.69 -10.93 -10.94
C GLN A 505 -5.86 -9.46 -11.37
N ASN A 506 -5.06 -8.55 -10.81
CA ASN A 506 -5.12 -7.13 -11.10
C ASN A 506 -4.69 -6.83 -12.54
N ALA A 507 -3.59 -7.43 -12.99
CA ALA A 507 -3.13 -7.31 -14.37
C ALA A 507 -4.19 -7.76 -15.39
N ALA A 508 -4.79 -8.92 -15.17
CA ALA A 508 -5.79 -9.47 -16.07
C ALA A 508 -7.10 -8.68 -16.04
N SER A 509 -7.51 -8.16 -14.89
CA SER A 509 -8.73 -7.35 -14.75
C SER A 509 -8.67 -6.11 -15.64
N VAL A 510 -7.60 -5.32 -15.52
CA VAL A 510 -7.41 -4.10 -16.30
C VAL A 510 -7.16 -4.42 -17.76
N ALA A 511 -6.30 -5.41 -18.06
CA ALA A 511 -6.02 -5.83 -19.42
C ALA A 511 -7.29 -6.30 -20.16
N ALA A 512 -8.11 -7.15 -19.53
CA ALA A 512 -9.35 -7.62 -20.12
C ALA A 512 -10.38 -6.49 -20.36
N THR A 513 -10.37 -5.47 -19.51
CA THR A 513 -11.24 -4.28 -19.68
C THR A 513 -10.73 -3.42 -20.84
N LEU A 514 -9.43 -3.17 -20.95
CA LEU A 514 -8.83 -2.46 -22.07
C LEU A 514 -9.12 -3.17 -23.40
N LEU A 515 -8.99 -4.48 -23.46
CA LEU A 515 -9.25 -5.27 -24.67
C LEU A 515 -10.72 -5.18 -25.14
N THR A 516 -11.68 -4.84 -24.28
CA THR A 516 -13.08 -4.62 -24.66
C THR A 516 -13.38 -3.17 -25.08
N THR A 517 -12.38 -2.27 -25.05
CA THR A 517 -12.55 -0.87 -25.42
C THR A 517 -12.55 -0.69 -26.94
N GLU A 518 -13.53 0.07 -27.45
CA GLU A 518 -13.69 0.36 -28.88
C GLU A 518 -13.52 1.85 -29.18
N SER A 519 -13.75 2.72 -28.19
CA SER A 519 -13.57 4.17 -28.34
C SER A 519 -12.99 4.79 -27.08
N ILE A 520 -12.23 5.87 -27.28
CA ILE A 520 -11.66 6.69 -26.22
C ILE A 520 -12.05 8.15 -26.41
N VAL A 521 -12.37 8.84 -25.32
CA VAL A 521 -12.92 10.19 -25.32
C VAL A 521 -12.09 11.06 -24.37
N THR A 522 -11.61 12.19 -24.84
CA THR A 522 -10.88 13.16 -24.03
C THR A 522 -11.34 14.60 -24.31
N ASP A 523 -10.97 15.52 -23.42
CA ASP A 523 -11.19 16.94 -23.65
C ASP A 523 -10.24 17.47 -24.73
N ILE A 524 -10.72 18.42 -25.55
CA ILE A 524 -9.83 19.17 -26.46
C ILE A 524 -8.97 20.08 -25.57
N PRO A 525 -7.61 20.02 -25.68
CA PRO A 525 -6.75 20.91 -24.93
C PRO A 525 -7.12 22.37 -25.24
N THR A 526 -7.46 23.14 -24.21
CA THR A 526 -7.62 24.58 -24.36
C THR A 526 -6.24 25.22 -24.33
N PRO A 527 -5.90 26.06 -25.33
CA PRO A 527 -4.66 26.84 -25.28
C PRO A 527 -4.59 27.60 -23.94
N PRO A 528 -3.42 27.73 -23.32
CA PRO A 528 -3.28 28.56 -22.13
C PRO A 528 -3.80 29.96 -22.46
N ALA A 529 -4.64 30.51 -21.56
CA ALA A 529 -5.15 31.87 -21.71
C ALA A 529 -3.94 32.81 -21.85
N PRO A 530 -3.94 33.74 -22.83
CA PRO A 530 -2.87 34.71 -22.92
C PRO A 530 -2.74 35.43 -21.57
N PRO A 531 -1.52 35.75 -21.10
CA PRO A 531 -1.33 36.48 -19.88
C PRO A 531 -2.19 37.73 -19.93
N ALA A 532 -3.00 37.96 -18.89
CA ALA A 532 -3.87 39.13 -18.80
C ALA A 532 -2.98 40.35 -19.06
N GLY A 533 -3.18 40.98 -20.20
CA GLY A 533 -2.40 42.14 -20.62
C GLY A 533 -2.43 43.16 -19.51
N GLY A 534 -1.26 43.57 -19.02
CA GLY A 534 -1.15 44.61 -18.03
C GLY A 534 -2.00 45.80 -18.47
N ALA A 535 -2.84 46.26 -17.57
CA ALA A 535 -3.58 47.52 -17.78
C ALA A 535 -2.62 48.58 -18.28
N PRO A 536 -2.97 49.36 -19.33
CA PRO A 536 -2.09 50.40 -19.78
C PRO A 536 -1.86 51.37 -18.60
N ASP A 537 -0.58 51.56 -18.29
CA ASP A 537 -0.12 52.59 -17.36
C ASP A 537 -0.59 53.94 -17.88
N MET A 538 -1.67 54.45 -17.28
CA MET A 538 -2.10 55.86 -17.48
C MET A 538 -1.13 56.73 -16.70
N GLY A 539 0.12 56.76 -17.19
CA GLY A 539 1.13 57.69 -16.76
C GLY A 539 0.75 59.10 -17.13
N GLY A 540 0.65 59.92 -16.12
CA GLY A 540 1.00 61.31 -16.14
C GLY A 540 -0.01 62.30 -16.69
N MET A 541 -0.60 63.05 -15.80
CA MET A 541 -0.65 64.51 -15.96
C MET A 541 -1.02 65.14 -14.61
N TYR A 542 -0.11 65.99 -14.20
CA TYR A 542 -0.03 67.01 -13.14
C TYR A 542 0.53 66.55 -11.79
#